data_c5ceebf2423c67c4557fc75087501d8c
#
_entry.id   c5ceebf2423c67c4557fc75087501d8c
#
_cell.length_a   1.000
_cell.length_b   1.000
_cell.length_c   1.000
_cell.angle_alpha   90.00
_cell.angle_beta   90.00
_cell.angle_gamma   90.00
#
_symmetry.space_group_name_H-M   'P 1'
#
loop_
_entity.id
_entity.type
_entity.pdbx_description
1 polymer ?
#
loop_
_entity_poly.entity_id
_entity_poly.type
_entity_poly.pdbx_seq_one_letter_code
_entity_poly.pdbx_strand_id
1 'polypeptide(L)'
;MSNYSLQMIRIVEPEILDRLQPDDPDAVRSRRDLRLINKLMGGQAWIVRELAKIKKTTRVVELGAGDGELSNLIQSRLPDCKIVALDLVPRPDSVDKKIEWESIDVLDYDGYDEHTIVVANLFIHHLKDNELKILGEKLKSVRAIFFAEPYRGKVALNTSKVMVPFVNHVTRHDMRVSIKAGFYKGEMAELLGNDFQWDEAYSLFGGIRMKALR
;
A
#
# COMPACT_ATOMS: atom_id res chain seq x y z
N MET A 1 11.45 -8.66 31.05
CA MET A 1 10.75 -9.86 30.59
C MET A 1 9.96 -9.46 29.36
N SER A 2 10.42 -9.88 28.20
CA SER A 2 9.87 -9.50 26.89
C SER A 2 8.50 -10.15 26.72
N ASN A 3 7.45 -9.33 26.60
CA ASN A 3 6.11 -9.79 26.20
C ASN A 3 6.12 -10.15 24.70
N TYR A 4 6.70 -11.30 24.36
CA TYR A 4 6.40 -11.98 23.10
C TYR A 4 5.00 -12.60 23.23
N SER A 5 3.96 -11.78 23.30
CA SER A 5 2.60 -12.24 23.10
C SER A 5 2.52 -12.70 21.65
N LEU A 6 2.33 -14.01 21.44
CA LEU A 6 1.92 -14.75 20.23
C LEU A 6 1.66 -13.85 19.02
N GLN A 7 2.72 -13.31 18.41
CA GLN A 7 2.61 -12.61 17.14
C GLN A 7 2.22 -13.65 16.08
N MET A 8 1.26 -13.31 15.24
CA MET A 8 0.87 -14.17 14.13
C MET A 8 2.00 -14.19 13.10
N ILE A 9 2.36 -15.37 12.60
CA ILE A 9 3.28 -15.50 11.47
C ILE A 9 2.67 -14.77 10.26
N ARG A 10 3.51 -14.06 9.50
CA ARG A 10 3.11 -13.41 8.25
C ARG A 10 2.87 -14.49 7.19
N ILE A 11 1.70 -14.45 6.56
CA ILE A 11 1.29 -15.41 5.52
C ILE A 11 0.79 -14.61 4.34
N VAL A 12 1.47 -14.72 3.21
CA VAL A 12 1.10 -14.10 1.93
C VAL A 12 0.42 -15.17 1.07
N GLU A 13 -0.87 -15.00 0.83
CA GLU A 13 -1.69 -15.84 -0.02
C GLU A 13 -2.29 -14.98 -1.14
N PRO A 14 -2.51 -15.52 -2.37
CA PRO A 14 -3.17 -14.78 -3.43
C PRO A 14 -4.61 -14.41 -3.05
N GLU A 15 -5.03 -13.20 -3.36
CA GLU A 15 -6.40 -12.74 -3.19
C GLU A 15 -7.31 -13.33 -4.28
N ILE A 16 -8.59 -13.51 -3.98
CA ILE A 16 -9.57 -13.97 -4.98
C ILE A 16 -9.74 -12.90 -6.07
N LEU A 17 -9.76 -11.64 -5.68
CA LEU A 17 -9.95 -10.52 -6.60
C LEU A 17 -8.90 -10.48 -7.71
N ASP A 18 -7.65 -10.86 -7.42
CA ASP A 18 -6.54 -10.88 -8.39
C ASP A 18 -6.76 -11.87 -9.54
N ARG A 19 -7.64 -12.86 -9.34
CA ARG A 19 -7.92 -13.92 -10.32
C ARG A 19 -9.20 -13.71 -11.10
N LEU A 20 -10.05 -12.75 -10.69
CA LEU A 20 -11.31 -12.48 -11.35
C LEU A 20 -11.13 -11.55 -12.55
N GLN A 21 -11.96 -11.77 -13.58
CA GLN A 21 -12.00 -10.87 -14.71
C GLN A 21 -12.48 -9.47 -14.27
N PRO A 22 -12.03 -8.40 -14.92
CA PRO A 22 -12.40 -7.03 -14.53
C PRO A 22 -13.90 -6.74 -14.55
N ASP A 23 -14.66 -7.39 -15.40
CA ASP A 23 -16.12 -7.26 -15.58
C ASP A 23 -16.95 -8.26 -14.77
N ASP A 24 -16.29 -9.16 -14.04
CA ASP A 24 -16.98 -10.10 -13.14
C ASP A 24 -17.79 -9.32 -12.09
N PRO A 25 -19.10 -9.63 -11.90
CA PRO A 25 -19.96 -8.93 -10.96
C PRO A 25 -19.43 -8.91 -9.53
N ASP A 26 -18.76 -9.98 -9.09
CA ASP A 26 -18.18 -10.05 -7.75
C ASP A 26 -16.89 -9.23 -7.65
N ALA A 27 -16.08 -9.17 -8.72
CA ALA A 27 -14.94 -8.28 -8.80
C ALA A 27 -15.34 -6.80 -8.77
N VAL A 28 -16.37 -6.43 -9.52
CA VAL A 28 -16.93 -5.05 -9.52
C VAL A 28 -17.43 -4.65 -8.13
N ARG A 29 -18.16 -5.56 -7.46
CA ARG A 29 -18.62 -5.34 -6.07
C ARG A 29 -17.46 -5.23 -5.11
N SER A 30 -16.47 -6.13 -5.20
CA SER A 30 -15.30 -6.12 -4.33
C SER A 30 -14.50 -4.84 -4.45
N ARG A 31 -14.25 -4.34 -5.66
CA ARG A 31 -13.58 -3.04 -5.85
C ARG A 31 -14.35 -1.89 -5.22
N ARG A 32 -15.70 -1.90 -5.30
CA ARG A 32 -16.53 -0.91 -4.61
C ARG A 32 -16.38 -1.00 -3.09
N ASP A 33 -16.41 -2.20 -2.53
CA ASP A 33 -16.24 -2.44 -1.10
C ASP A 33 -14.85 -1.99 -0.63
N LEU A 34 -13.80 -2.31 -1.41
CA LEU A 34 -12.42 -1.91 -1.13
C LEU A 34 -12.25 -0.40 -1.14
N ARG A 35 -12.88 0.34 -2.08
CA ARG A 35 -12.85 1.80 -2.05
C ARG A 35 -13.44 2.38 -0.76
N LEU A 36 -14.54 1.79 -0.27
CA LEU A 36 -15.13 2.20 1.01
C LEU A 36 -14.19 1.90 2.18
N ILE A 37 -13.61 0.70 2.22
CA ILE A 37 -12.65 0.29 3.25
C ILE A 37 -11.42 1.21 3.23
N ASN A 38 -10.84 1.47 2.07
CA ASN A 38 -9.73 2.41 1.89
C ASN A 38 -10.04 3.80 2.46
N LYS A 39 -11.23 4.31 2.16
CA LYS A 39 -11.68 5.61 2.67
C LYS A 39 -11.79 5.61 4.19
N LEU A 40 -12.34 4.55 4.77
CA LEU A 40 -12.45 4.39 6.24
C LEU A 40 -11.07 4.23 6.91
N MET A 41 -10.16 3.47 6.33
CA MET A 41 -8.79 3.32 6.83
C MET A 41 -7.99 4.61 6.72
N GLY A 42 -8.31 5.48 5.76
CA GLY A 42 -7.72 6.80 5.58
C GLY A 42 -6.23 6.79 5.23
N GLY A 43 -5.73 5.71 4.64
CA GLY A 43 -4.34 5.55 4.22
C GLY A 43 -3.94 6.56 3.16
N GLN A 44 -4.72 6.65 2.09
CA GLN A 44 -4.49 7.62 0.99
C GLN A 44 -4.46 9.07 1.49
N ALA A 45 -5.45 9.47 2.31
CA ALA A 45 -5.50 10.82 2.86
C ALA A 45 -4.30 11.11 3.79
N TRP A 46 -3.81 10.11 4.52
CA TRP A 46 -2.61 10.25 5.33
C TRP A 46 -1.37 10.42 4.45
N ILE A 47 -1.18 9.60 3.42
CA ILE A 47 -0.05 9.71 2.47
C ILE A 47 0.00 11.11 1.88
N VAL A 48 -1.11 11.60 1.32
CA VAL A 48 -1.17 12.94 0.71
C VAL A 48 -0.84 14.04 1.72
N ARG A 49 -1.31 13.92 2.96
CA ARG A 49 -1.00 14.88 4.03
C ARG A 49 0.49 14.85 4.41
N GLU A 50 1.12 13.68 4.46
CA GLU A 50 2.57 13.58 4.72
C GLU A 50 3.40 14.15 3.54
N LEU A 51 3.01 13.84 2.29
CA LEU A 51 3.64 14.42 1.10
C LEU A 51 3.59 15.97 1.12
N ALA A 52 2.46 16.56 1.51
CA ALA A 52 2.30 18.01 1.58
C ALA A 52 3.21 18.70 2.63
N LYS A 53 3.76 17.94 3.57
CA LYS A 53 4.74 18.48 4.55
C LYS A 53 6.16 18.53 4.01
N ILE A 54 6.46 17.79 2.93
CA ILE A 54 7.78 17.74 2.34
C ILE A 54 7.97 18.93 1.41
N LYS A 55 8.96 19.77 1.73
CA LYS A 55 9.32 20.90 0.86
C LYS A 55 9.89 20.37 -0.46
N LYS A 56 9.43 20.93 -1.58
CA LYS A 56 9.90 20.59 -2.94
C LYS A 56 9.74 19.08 -3.25
N THR A 57 8.54 18.55 -3.10
CA THR A 57 8.19 17.23 -3.65
C THR A 57 8.13 17.34 -5.17
N THR A 58 9.13 16.77 -5.85
CA THR A 58 9.28 16.86 -7.30
C THR A 58 8.89 15.58 -8.02
N ARG A 59 9.02 14.44 -7.34
CA ARG A 59 8.74 13.13 -7.92
C ARG A 59 8.16 12.18 -6.89
N VAL A 60 7.07 11.53 -7.26
CA VAL A 60 6.43 10.46 -6.48
C VAL A 60 6.32 9.22 -7.35
N VAL A 61 6.68 8.08 -6.81
CA VAL A 61 6.46 6.75 -7.42
C VAL A 61 5.48 6.00 -6.54
N GLU A 62 4.32 5.63 -7.10
CA GLU A 62 3.32 4.80 -6.43
C GLU A 62 3.51 3.34 -6.80
N LEU A 63 3.61 2.47 -5.81
CA LEU A 63 3.69 1.02 -5.97
C LEU A 63 2.30 0.41 -5.85
N GLY A 64 1.88 -0.37 -6.86
CA GLY A 64 0.57 -1.03 -6.89
C GLY A 64 -0.57 -0.01 -6.99
N ALA A 65 -0.58 0.76 -8.07
CA ALA A 65 -1.50 1.89 -8.23
C ALA A 65 -2.97 1.49 -8.44
N GLY A 66 -3.25 0.24 -8.84
CA GLY A 66 -4.59 -0.31 -9.01
C GLY A 66 -5.44 0.48 -10.00
N ASP A 67 -6.50 1.14 -9.52
CA ASP A 67 -7.37 2.00 -10.32
C ASP A 67 -6.90 3.48 -10.38
N GLY A 68 -5.75 3.81 -9.81
CA GLY A 68 -5.10 5.11 -9.85
C GLY A 68 -5.70 6.17 -8.92
N GLU A 69 -6.52 5.77 -7.94
CA GLU A 69 -7.16 6.73 -7.01
C GLU A 69 -6.15 7.58 -6.25
N LEU A 70 -5.11 6.95 -5.68
CA LEU A 70 -4.10 7.67 -4.91
C LEU A 70 -3.25 8.57 -5.81
N SER A 71 -2.82 8.08 -6.98
CA SER A 71 -2.11 8.90 -7.97
C SER A 71 -2.91 10.14 -8.38
N ASN A 72 -4.20 9.98 -8.70
CA ASN A 72 -5.09 11.10 -9.02
C ASN A 72 -5.23 12.08 -7.85
N LEU A 73 -5.33 11.57 -6.63
CA LEU A 73 -5.42 12.40 -5.42
C LEU A 73 -4.11 13.19 -5.20
N ILE A 74 -2.95 12.56 -5.39
CA ILE A 74 -1.65 13.23 -5.30
C ILE A 74 -1.54 14.30 -6.39
N GLN A 75 -1.88 13.98 -7.66
CA GLN A 75 -1.82 14.94 -8.78
C GLN A 75 -2.70 16.16 -8.54
N SER A 76 -3.88 15.97 -7.96
CA SER A 76 -4.78 17.08 -7.64
C SER A 76 -4.26 18.02 -6.55
N ARG A 77 -3.44 17.50 -5.62
CA ARG A 77 -2.89 18.25 -4.48
C ARG A 77 -1.50 18.81 -4.73
N LEU A 78 -0.75 18.16 -5.59
CA LEU A 78 0.63 18.51 -5.96
C LEU A 78 0.74 18.55 -7.49
N PRO A 79 0.13 19.55 -8.17
CA PRO A 79 -0.01 19.59 -9.63
C PRO A 79 1.32 19.68 -10.40
N ASP A 80 2.37 20.17 -9.74
CA ASP A 80 3.72 20.31 -10.31
C ASP A 80 4.62 19.10 -10.03
N CYS A 81 4.10 18.09 -9.31
CA CYS A 81 4.85 16.89 -9.00
C CYS A 81 4.78 15.90 -10.18
N LYS A 82 5.92 15.34 -10.57
CA LYS A 82 5.95 14.21 -11.49
C LYS A 82 5.50 12.95 -10.75
N ILE A 83 4.43 12.31 -11.23
CA ILE A 83 3.92 11.06 -10.65
C ILE A 83 4.13 9.93 -11.62
N VAL A 84 4.73 8.85 -11.14
CA VAL A 84 4.88 7.57 -11.83
C VAL A 84 4.08 6.53 -11.06
N ALA A 85 3.10 5.94 -11.70
CA ALA A 85 2.25 4.90 -11.13
C ALA A 85 2.66 3.53 -11.69
N LEU A 86 3.04 2.61 -10.82
CA LEU A 86 3.46 1.26 -11.20
C LEU A 86 2.34 0.27 -10.84
N ASP A 87 1.97 -0.55 -11.81
CA ASP A 87 1.06 -1.67 -11.59
C ASP A 87 1.24 -2.73 -12.69
N LEU A 88 0.79 -3.95 -12.46
CA LEU A 88 0.79 -5.00 -13.50
C LEU A 88 -0.34 -4.82 -14.50
N VAL A 89 -1.42 -4.12 -14.12
CA VAL A 89 -2.56 -3.89 -15.00
C VAL A 89 -2.31 -2.74 -15.96
N PRO A 90 -2.96 -2.75 -17.14
CA PRO A 90 -2.94 -1.62 -18.06
C PRO A 90 -3.51 -0.36 -17.40
N ARG A 91 -3.03 0.81 -17.87
CA ARG A 91 -3.50 2.11 -17.40
C ARG A 91 -5.03 2.23 -17.47
N PRO A 92 -5.73 2.51 -16.35
CA PRO A 92 -7.16 2.79 -16.35
C PRO A 92 -7.48 4.13 -17.03
N ASP A 93 -8.64 4.22 -17.72
CA ASP A 93 -9.10 5.44 -18.38
C ASP A 93 -9.35 6.60 -17.40
N SER A 94 -9.60 6.29 -16.14
CA SER A 94 -9.84 7.26 -15.05
C SER A 94 -8.58 7.99 -14.57
N VAL A 95 -7.40 7.53 -14.96
CA VAL A 95 -6.11 8.11 -14.51
C VAL A 95 -5.80 9.38 -15.27
N ASP A 96 -5.49 10.47 -14.55
CA ASP A 96 -5.12 11.76 -15.13
C ASP A 96 -3.95 11.61 -16.13
N LYS A 97 -4.11 12.24 -17.31
CA LYS A 97 -3.13 12.13 -18.42
C LYS A 97 -1.72 12.61 -18.07
N LYS A 98 -1.56 13.41 -17.02
CA LYS A 98 -0.27 13.88 -16.53
C LYS A 98 0.50 12.82 -15.74
N ILE A 99 -0.18 11.78 -15.25
CA ILE A 99 0.44 10.69 -14.50
C ILE A 99 1.07 9.74 -15.51
N GLU A 100 2.34 9.48 -15.33
CA GLU A 100 3.07 8.44 -16.05
C GLU A 100 2.66 7.07 -15.48
N TRP A 101 2.21 6.18 -16.37
CA TRP A 101 1.80 4.83 -15.96
C TRP A 101 2.74 3.81 -16.58
N GLU A 102 3.30 2.96 -15.75
CA GLU A 102 4.12 1.84 -16.20
C GLU A 102 3.48 0.51 -15.79
N SER A 103 3.12 -0.31 -16.81
CA SER A 103 2.59 -1.67 -16.58
C SER A 103 3.77 -2.64 -16.40
N ILE A 104 4.32 -2.65 -15.17
CA ILE A 104 5.56 -3.37 -14.83
C ILE A 104 5.45 -3.94 -13.41
N ASP A 105 6.18 -5.03 -13.14
CA ASP A 105 6.41 -5.47 -11.77
C ASP A 105 7.28 -4.44 -11.03
N VAL A 106 6.86 -4.06 -9.83
CA VAL A 106 7.59 -3.09 -9.01
C VAL A 106 9.03 -3.55 -8.69
N LEU A 107 9.27 -4.86 -8.74
CA LEU A 107 10.60 -5.44 -8.56
C LEU A 107 11.50 -5.31 -9.79
N ASP A 108 10.92 -5.08 -10.97
CA ASP A 108 11.66 -4.86 -12.23
C ASP A 108 11.89 -3.37 -12.52
N TYR A 109 11.22 -2.47 -11.79
CA TYR A 109 11.39 -1.04 -11.96
C TYR A 109 12.72 -0.54 -11.34
N ASP A 110 13.52 0.21 -12.12
CA ASP A 110 14.82 0.74 -11.70
C ASP A 110 14.89 2.28 -11.68
N GLY A 111 13.75 2.96 -11.88
CA GLY A 111 13.71 4.42 -11.98
C GLY A 111 13.73 5.16 -10.64
N TYR A 112 14.27 4.59 -9.56
CA TYR A 112 14.37 5.25 -8.25
C TYR A 112 15.66 6.07 -8.16
N ASP A 113 15.57 7.27 -7.56
CA ASP A 113 16.68 8.18 -7.32
C ASP A 113 16.52 8.94 -5.99
N GLU A 114 17.51 9.79 -5.64
CA GLU A 114 17.52 10.57 -4.41
C GLU A 114 16.46 11.69 -4.33
N HIS A 115 15.75 11.94 -5.43
CA HIS A 115 14.64 12.89 -5.49
C HIS A 115 13.29 12.19 -5.37
N THR A 116 13.28 10.87 -5.48
CA THR A 116 12.07 10.05 -5.48
C THR A 116 11.49 9.91 -4.07
N ILE A 117 10.18 10.10 -3.95
CA ILE A 117 9.39 9.70 -2.80
C ILE A 117 8.54 8.50 -3.22
N VAL A 118 8.63 7.41 -2.49
CA VAL A 118 7.88 6.18 -2.78
C VAL A 118 6.65 6.10 -1.89
N VAL A 119 5.53 5.78 -2.48
CA VAL A 119 4.26 5.59 -1.77
C VAL A 119 3.63 4.25 -2.11
N ALA A 120 2.95 3.64 -1.15
CA ALA A 120 2.10 2.48 -1.37
C ALA A 120 0.90 2.51 -0.42
N ASN A 121 -0.26 2.13 -0.92
CA ASN A 121 -1.46 2.01 -0.12
C ASN A 121 -2.13 0.67 -0.36
N LEU A 122 -2.12 -0.21 0.64
CA LEU A 122 -2.66 -1.57 0.58
C LEU A 122 -2.06 -2.38 -0.58
N PHE A 123 -0.75 -2.35 -0.72
CA PHE A 123 -0.05 -3.05 -1.79
C PHE A 123 1.11 -3.93 -1.31
N ILE A 124 2.05 -3.39 -0.50
CA ILE A 124 3.29 -4.11 -0.20
C ILE A 124 3.07 -5.40 0.61
N HIS A 125 1.90 -5.58 1.22
CA HIS A 125 1.55 -6.84 1.89
C HIS A 125 1.36 -8.02 0.91
N HIS A 126 1.19 -7.78 -0.40
CA HIS A 126 1.19 -8.83 -1.42
C HIS A 126 2.59 -9.39 -1.70
N LEU A 127 3.65 -8.66 -1.37
CA LEU A 127 5.03 -9.09 -1.58
C LEU A 127 5.49 -10.03 -0.45
N LYS A 128 6.20 -11.09 -0.83
CA LYS A 128 6.84 -12.00 0.14
C LYS A 128 8.05 -11.33 0.79
N ASP A 129 8.53 -11.89 1.90
CA ASP A 129 9.64 -11.31 2.65
C ASP A 129 10.94 -11.18 1.83
N ASN A 130 11.22 -12.14 0.94
CA ASN A 130 12.35 -12.06 0.02
C ASN A 130 12.16 -10.97 -1.05
N GLU A 131 10.95 -10.76 -1.54
CA GLU A 131 10.59 -9.72 -2.50
C GLU A 131 10.68 -8.32 -1.86
N LEU A 132 10.23 -8.19 -0.61
CA LEU A 132 10.41 -6.94 0.16
C LEU A 132 11.88 -6.60 0.36
N LYS A 133 12.77 -7.60 0.59
CA LYS A 133 14.21 -7.37 0.67
C LYS A 133 14.79 -6.88 -0.66
N ILE A 134 14.37 -7.46 -1.78
CA ILE A 134 14.77 -6.99 -3.12
C ILE A 134 14.29 -5.54 -3.34
N LEU A 135 13.03 -5.25 -3.00
CA LEU A 135 12.50 -3.89 -3.07
C LEU A 135 13.32 -2.94 -2.18
N GLY A 136 13.66 -3.33 -0.96
CA GLY A 136 14.49 -2.55 -0.04
C GLY A 136 15.84 -2.15 -0.64
N GLU A 137 16.52 -3.06 -1.34
CA GLU A 137 17.78 -2.76 -2.04
C GLU A 137 17.58 -1.67 -3.11
N LYS A 138 16.49 -1.75 -3.88
CA LYS A 138 16.17 -0.75 -4.91
C LYS A 138 15.81 0.62 -4.32
N LEU A 139 15.20 0.63 -3.13
CA LEU A 139 14.78 1.87 -2.47
C LEU A 139 15.88 2.55 -1.65
N LYS A 140 17.10 2.01 -1.59
CA LYS A 140 18.19 2.56 -0.76
C LYS A 140 18.54 4.01 -1.03
N SER A 141 18.30 4.51 -2.24
CA SER A 141 18.63 5.89 -2.62
C SER A 141 17.49 6.88 -2.43
N VAL A 142 16.24 6.41 -2.27
CA VAL A 142 15.06 7.29 -2.28
C VAL A 142 15.04 8.24 -1.09
N ARG A 143 14.42 9.39 -1.30
CA ARG A 143 14.34 10.48 -0.32
C ARG A 143 13.42 10.17 0.85
N ALA A 144 12.30 9.52 0.58
CA ALA A 144 11.30 9.19 1.59
C ALA A 144 10.41 8.03 1.13
N ILE A 145 9.79 7.36 2.11
CA ILE A 145 8.85 6.26 1.89
C ILE A 145 7.62 6.51 2.76
N PHE A 146 6.41 6.31 2.18
CA PHE A 146 5.14 6.36 2.91
C PHE A 146 4.28 5.17 2.52
N PHE A 147 4.10 4.24 3.44
CA PHE A 147 3.26 3.07 3.25
C PHE A 147 2.09 3.06 4.23
N ALA A 148 0.90 2.74 3.72
CA ALA A 148 -0.30 2.53 4.52
C ALA A 148 -0.85 1.13 4.23
N GLU A 149 -0.72 0.22 5.20
CA GLU A 149 -0.91 -1.20 5.03
C GLU A 149 -1.83 -1.81 6.10
N PRO A 150 -2.33 -3.04 5.92
CA PRO A 150 -3.05 -3.73 6.97
C PRO A 150 -2.14 -4.02 8.19
N TYR A 151 -2.69 -3.84 9.38
CA TYR A 151 -2.06 -4.30 10.61
C TYR A 151 -2.34 -5.80 10.82
N ARG A 152 -1.28 -6.60 10.99
CA ARG A 152 -1.41 -8.03 11.30
C ARG A 152 -1.70 -8.22 12.78
N GLY A 153 -2.95 -8.48 13.13
CA GLY A 153 -3.27 -8.72 14.53
C GLY A 153 -4.69 -9.21 14.79
N LYS A 154 -4.87 -9.84 15.95
CA LYS A 154 -6.18 -10.35 16.38
C LYS A 154 -7.24 -9.25 16.46
N VAL A 155 -6.84 -8.03 16.82
CA VAL A 155 -7.74 -6.87 16.87
C VAL A 155 -8.24 -6.55 15.47
N ALA A 156 -7.35 -6.44 14.47
CA ALA A 156 -7.72 -6.18 13.09
C ALA A 156 -8.65 -7.29 12.54
N LEU A 157 -8.35 -8.56 12.83
CA LEU A 157 -9.20 -9.69 12.44
C LEU A 157 -10.57 -9.64 13.11
N ASN A 158 -10.67 -9.20 14.35
CA ASN A 158 -11.94 -9.09 15.05
C ASN A 158 -12.76 -7.88 14.57
N THR A 159 -12.12 -6.74 14.33
CA THR A 159 -12.79 -5.56 13.78
C THR A 159 -13.24 -5.80 12.33
N SER A 160 -12.50 -6.57 11.54
CA SER A 160 -12.93 -6.94 10.18
C SER A 160 -14.26 -7.71 10.17
N LYS A 161 -14.56 -8.49 11.22
CA LYS A 161 -15.86 -9.21 11.34
C LYS A 161 -17.06 -8.27 11.35
N VAL A 162 -16.90 -7.04 11.82
CA VAL A 162 -17.97 -6.03 11.81
C VAL A 162 -18.32 -5.61 10.38
N MET A 163 -17.36 -5.68 9.47
CA MET A 163 -17.57 -5.35 8.05
C MET A 163 -18.24 -6.49 7.26
N VAL A 164 -18.17 -7.72 7.77
CA VAL A 164 -18.69 -8.93 7.07
C VAL A 164 -20.10 -8.80 6.53
N PRO A 165 -21.09 -8.20 7.26
CA PRO A 165 -22.45 -8.06 6.74
C PRO A 165 -22.59 -7.09 5.55
N PHE A 166 -21.61 -6.20 5.36
CA PHE A 166 -21.69 -5.07 4.43
C PHE A 166 -20.90 -5.27 3.15
N VAL A 167 -20.09 -6.34 3.08
CA VAL A 167 -19.19 -6.61 1.96
C VAL A 167 -19.49 -7.97 1.31
N ASN A 168 -19.13 -8.14 0.03
CA ASN A 168 -19.33 -9.38 -0.66
C ASN A 168 -18.37 -10.49 -0.18
N HIS A 169 -18.54 -11.72 -0.67
CA HIS A 169 -17.75 -12.87 -0.21
C HIS A 169 -16.28 -12.78 -0.61
N VAL A 170 -15.97 -12.21 -1.78
CA VAL A 170 -14.61 -11.95 -2.25
C VAL A 170 -13.90 -11.01 -1.28
N THR A 171 -14.49 -9.84 -1.01
CA THR A 171 -13.93 -8.87 -0.06
C THR A 171 -13.75 -9.45 1.35
N ARG A 172 -14.69 -10.32 1.80
CA ARG A 172 -14.55 -11.02 3.11
C ARG A 172 -13.33 -11.92 3.18
N HIS A 173 -13.09 -12.66 2.11
CA HIS A 173 -11.93 -13.54 2.00
C HIS A 173 -10.65 -12.71 1.98
N ASP A 174 -10.58 -11.78 1.03
CA ASP A 174 -9.37 -11.01 0.73
C ASP A 174 -8.96 -10.12 1.91
N MET A 175 -9.91 -9.50 2.59
CA MET A 175 -9.65 -8.74 3.82
C MET A 175 -8.97 -9.58 4.92
N ARG A 176 -9.29 -10.88 5.04
CA ARG A 176 -8.63 -11.77 6.00
C ARG A 176 -7.22 -12.15 5.53
N VAL A 177 -7.06 -12.38 4.23
CA VAL A 177 -5.76 -12.67 3.60
C VAL A 177 -4.84 -11.47 3.79
N SER A 178 -5.28 -10.26 3.42
CA SER A 178 -4.52 -9.02 3.57
C SER A 178 -4.12 -8.76 5.03
N ILE A 179 -5.02 -8.99 6.01
CA ILE A 179 -4.67 -8.81 7.44
C ILE A 179 -3.60 -9.82 7.87
N LYS A 180 -3.62 -11.07 7.41
CA LYS A 180 -2.59 -12.08 7.73
C LYS A 180 -1.25 -11.75 7.07
N ALA A 181 -1.28 -11.15 5.89
CA ALA A 181 -0.11 -10.68 5.14
C ALA A 181 0.40 -9.31 5.62
N GLY A 182 -0.37 -8.59 6.42
CA GLY A 182 -0.04 -7.27 6.96
C GLY A 182 1.18 -7.26 7.89
N PHE A 183 1.43 -6.14 8.54
CA PHE A 183 2.68 -5.90 9.26
C PHE A 183 2.48 -5.57 10.74
N TYR A 184 3.48 -5.84 11.55
CA TYR A 184 3.67 -5.29 12.88
C TYR A 184 4.65 -4.13 12.85
N LYS A 185 4.62 -3.29 13.87
CA LYS A 185 5.65 -2.27 14.08
C LYS A 185 7.03 -2.92 14.26
N GLY A 186 8.02 -2.35 13.59
CA GLY A 186 9.42 -2.79 13.62
C GLY A 186 9.80 -3.73 12.50
N GLU A 187 8.83 -4.32 11.77
CA GLU A 187 9.14 -5.27 10.71
C GLU A 187 9.71 -4.61 9.44
N MET A 188 9.38 -3.33 9.17
CA MET A 188 9.88 -2.67 7.96
C MET A 188 11.39 -2.54 7.93
N ALA A 189 12.03 -2.25 9.05
CA ALA A 189 13.48 -2.19 9.14
C ALA A 189 14.13 -3.55 8.83
N GLU A 190 13.50 -4.65 9.22
CA GLU A 190 14.00 -6.02 8.95
C GLU A 190 13.75 -6.45 7.49
N LEU A 191 12.62 -6.00 6.91
CA LEU A 191 12.18 -6.41 5.57
C LEU A 191 12.75 -5.53 4.45
N LEU A 192 12.82 -4.21 4.65
CA LEU A 192 13.29 -3.25 3.64
C LEU A 192 14.70 -2.72 3.94
N GLY A 193 15.30 -3.09 5.09
CA GLY A 193 16.63 -2.67 5.50
C GLY A 193 16.65 -1.50 6.49
N ASN A 194 17.81 -1.35 7.13
CA ASN A 194 18.04 -0.38 8.21
C ASN A 194 18.55 0.99 7.72
N ASP A 195 18.58 1.23 6.40
CA ASP A 195 19.08 2.47 5.82
C ASP A 195 18.19 3.69 6.11
N PHE A 196 17.00 3.44 6.68
CA PHE A 196 15.99 4.44 7.01
C PHE A 196 15.66 4.47 8.50
N GLN A 197 15.32 5.66 8.99
CA GLN A 197 14.65 5.81 10.28
C GLN A 197 13.14 5.66 10.09
N TRP A 198 12.62 4.51 10.53
CA TRP A 198 11.20 4.21 10.42
C TRP A 198 10.41 4.83 11.56
N ASP A 199 9.36 5.57 11.22
CA ASP A 199 8.30 6.01 12.16
C ASP A 199 7.00 5.29 11.79
N GLU A 200 6.51 4.47 12.69
CA GLU A 200 5.39 3.58 12.45
C GLU A 200 4.28 3.79 13.49
N ALA A 201 3.04 3.89 13.02
CA ALA A 201 1.88 4.09 13.86
C ALA A 201 0.70 3.23 13.43
N TYR A 202 0.00 2.61 14.38
CA TYR A 202 -1.27 1.97 14.11
C TYR A 202 -2.38 3.00 13.86
N SER A 203 -3.27 2.71 12.92
CA SER A 203 -4.49 3.49 12.69
C SER A 203 -5.70 2.86 13.40
N LEU A 204 -6.73 3.67 13.63
CA LEU A 204 -7.93 3.23 14.35
C LEU A 204 -8.70 2.10 13.66
N PHE A 205 -8.61 1.98 12.34
CA PHE A 205 -9.37 1.03 11.54
C PHE A 205 -8.52 -0.14 11.01
N GLY A 206 -7.60 -0.65 11.85
CA GLY A 206 -6.86 -1.88 11.54
C GLY A 206 -5.73 -1.74 10.53
N GLY A 207 -5.26 -0.52 10.28
CA GLY A 207 -4.09 -0.26 9.44
C GLY A 207 -2.84 0.05 10.25
N ILE A 208 -1.70 0.00 9.56
CA ILE A 208 -0.42 0.52 10.01
C ILE A 208 0.08 1.56 9.00
N ARG A 209 0.56 2.69 9.49
CA ARG A 209 1.16 3.77 8.72
C ARG A 209 2.65 3.77 8.99
N MET A 210 3.43 3.70 7.95
CA MET A 210 4.88 3.56 8.02
C MET A 210 5.52 4.64 7.17
N LYS A 211 6.37 5.44 7.76
CA LYS A 211 7.14 6.45 7.02
C LYS A 211 8.61 6.35 7.35
N ALA A 212 9.42 6.61 6.35
CA ALA A 212 10.84 6.74 6.48
C ALA A 212 11.33 7.98 5.73
N LEU A 213 12.22 8.71 6.35
CA LEU A 213 12.82 9.94 5.82
C LEU A 213 14.34 9.81 5.86
N ARG A 214 14.98 10.40 4.86
CA ARG A 214 16.45 10.67 4.87
C ARG A 214 16.75 12.10 5.20
#